data_14f8f4377f71e25271f040d1421a4146
#
_entry.id   14f8f4377f71e25271f040d1421a4146
#
_cell.length_a   1.000
_cell.length_b   1.000
_cell.length_c   1.000
_cell.angle_alpha   90.00
_cell.angle_beta   90.00
_cell.angle_gamma   90.00
#
_symmetry.space_group_name_H-M   'P 1'
#
loop_
_entity.id
_entity.type
_entity.pdbx_description
1 polymer ?
#
loop_
_entity_poly.entity_id
_entity_poly.type
_entity_poly.pdbx_seq_one_letter_code
_entity_poly.pdbx_strand_id
1 'polypeptide(L)'
;MSDLTAIDVLIDPDEAALQRAREVNARVLQSMPQGWLLDDTHQPHITTLQRYVRTADLDQVYDAVERTVAATDISALSYQAVRITHADWGFPGYGPTVLLVQVDSHVLAFQAALAAAVAPFVEAGGTAAAFVTDPGETIEPTIIDWVEAYVPNQIGEGNYLPHITVGVATFDDLKIIDAEPFDAFDVHPTSISVYHLGNNGTARKLLKTWPLTT
;
A
#
# COMPACT_ATOMS: atom_id res chain seq x y z
N MET A 1 -4.56 -21.88 12.71
CA MET A 1 -4.70 -20.86 11.64
C MET A 1 -5.51 -19.75 12.24
N SER A 2 -5.20 -18.51 11.94
CA SER A 2 -6.00 -17.36 12.39
C SER A 2 -7.38 -17.41 11.74
N ASP A 3 -8.43 -17.02 12.47
CA ASP A 3 -9.77 -16.85 11.91
C ASP A 3 -9.88 -15.55 11.09
N LEU A 4 -8.86 -14.67 11.20
CA LEU A 4 -8.74 -13.42 10.48
C LEU A 4 -7.52 -13.41 9.55
N THR A 5 -7.67 -12.71 8.42
CA THR A 5 -6.60 -12.41 7.45
C THR A 5 -6.48 -10.90 7.32
N ALA A 6 -5.26 -10.38 7.50
CA ALA A 6 -4.95 -8.98 7.21
C ALA A 6 -4.73 -8.83 5.70
N ILE A 7 -5.60 -8.08 5.02
CA ILE A 7 -5.52 -7.87 3.57
C ILE A 7 -5.17 -6.44 3.21
N ASP A 8 -4.51 -6.28 2.07
CA ASP A 8 -4.35 -5.02 1.34
C ASP A 8 -5.03 -5.14 -0.03
N VAL A 9 -5.99 -4.26 -0.31
CA VAL A 9 -6.48 -4.03 -1.67
C VAL A 9 -5.68 -2.86 -2.23
N LEU A 10 -4.94 -3.10 -3.28
CA LEU A 10 -3.94 -2.17 -3.78
C LEU A 10 -3.99 -2.00 -5.29
N ILE A 11 -3.35 -0.92 -5.75
CA ILE A 11 -3.07 -0.63 -7.15
C ILE A 11 -1.66 -1.12 -7.46
N ASP A 12 -1.53 -1.92 -8.51
CA ASP A 12 -0.23 -2.25 -9.12
C ASP A 12 0.11 -1.16 -10.15
N PRO A 13 1.22 -0.42 -9.97
CA PRO A 13 1.60 0.65 -10.89
C PRO A 13 2.17 0.10 -12.20
N ASP A 14 2.20 0.95 -13.23
CA ASP A 14 2.84 0.65 -14.49
C ASP A 14 4.38 0.55 -14.39
N GLU A 15 5.02 -0.01 -15.44
CA GLU A 15 6.46 -0.22 -15.46
C GLU A 15 7.26 1.10 -15.40
N ALA A 16 6.72 2.21 -15.91
CA ALA A 16 7.40 3.51 -15.82
C ALA A 16 7.48 3.99 -14.36
N ALA A 17 6.39 3.86 -13.62
CA ALA A 17 6.35 4.18 -12.18
C ALA A 17 7.23 3.21 -11.37
N LEU A 18 7.22 1.92 -11.71
CA LEU A 18 8.09 0.92 -11.07
C LEU A 18 9.57 1.22 -11.31
N GLN A 19 9.95 1.65 -12.51
CA GLN A 19 11.32 2.06 -12.83
C GLN A 19 11.75 3.27 -11.98
N ARG A 20 10.90 4.29 -11.85
CA ARG A 20 11.15 5.45 -10.98
C ARG A 20 11.30 5.04 -9.52
N ALA A 21 10.45 4.14 -9.04
CA ALA A 21 10.55 3.59 -7.69
C ALA A 21 11.91 2.90 -7.44
N ARG A 22 12.38 2.07 -8.40
CA ARG A 22 13.69 1.39 -8.33
C ARG A 22 14.86 2.38 -8.34
N GLU A 23 14.80 3.46 -9.12
CA GLU A 23 15.82 4.51 -9.15
C GLU A 23 15.96 5.19 -7.79
N VAL A 24 14.84 5.54 -7.14
CA VAL A 24 14.84 6.10 -5.79
C VAL A 24 15.34 5.06 -4.78
N ASN A 25 14.90 3.80 -4.87
CA ASN A 25 15.38 2.73 -4.01
C ASN A 25 16.89 2.55 -4.09
N ALA A 26 17.45 2.50 -5.32
CA ALA A 26 18.89 2.37 -5.52
C ALA A 26 19.67 3.53 -4.88
N ARG A 27 19.11 4.73 -4.87
CA ARG A 27 19.70 5.91 -4.22
C ARG A 27 19.68 5.79 -2.69
N VAL A 28 18.53 5.44 -2.09
CA VAL A 28 18.44 5.34 -0.61
C VAL A 28 19.26 4.19 -0.07
N LEU A 29 19.45 3.11 -0.83
CA LEU A 29 20.35 2.01 -0.49
C LEU A 29 21.83 2.39 -0.49
N GLN A 30 22.23 3.48 -1.13
CA GLN A 30 23.63 3.98 -1.02
C GLN A 30 23.92 4.53 0.36
N SER A 31 22.95 5.17 0.99
CA SER A 31 23.08 5.73 2.36
C SER A 31 22.67 4.73 3.44
N MET A 32 21.79 3.78 3.12
CA MET A 32 21.31 2.76 4.04
C MET A 32 21.33 1.36 3.37
N PRO A 33 22.52 0.73 3.20
CA PRO A 33 22.67 -0.54 2.47
C PRO A 33 21.90 -1.72 3.07
N GLN A 34 21.55 -1.67 4.36
CA GLN A 34 20.73 -2.65 5.06
C GLN A 34 19.22 -2.40 4.90
N GLY A 35 18.85 -1.39 4.14
CA GLY A 35 17.46 -1.06 3.83
C GLY A 35 16.82 -2.11 2.91
N TRP A 36 15.56 -1.89 2.56
CA TRP A 36 14.79 -2.84 1.76
C TRP A 36 15.11 -2.72 0.27
N LEU A 37 15.37 -3.86 -0.36
CA LEU A 37 15.32 -3.98 -1.82
C LEU A 37 13.87 -4.05 -2.27
N LEU A 38 13.57 -3.44 -3.41
CA LEU A 38 12.29 -3.64 -4.09
C LEU A 38 12.37 -4.94 -4.89
N ASP A 39 11.78 -5.98 -4.34
CA ASP A 39 11.73 -7.35 -4.86
C ASP A 39 10.31 -7.94 -4.71
N ASP A 40 10.17 -9.24 -4.91
CA ASP A 40 8.90 -9.96 -4.79
C ASP A 40 8.28 -9.90 -3.38
N THR A 41 9.08 -9.53 -2.36
CA THR A 41 8.62 -9.39 -0.97
C THR A 41 8.35 -7.96 -0.56
N HIS A 42 8.82 -6.99 -1.35
CA HIS A 42 8.65 -5.54 -1.16
C HIS A 42 8.26 -4.90 -2.49
N GLN A 43 7.11 -5.29 -3.03
CA GLN A 43 6.63 -4.77 -4.30
C GLN A 43 6.10 -3.34 -4.15
N PRO A 44 6.55 -2.39 -5.00
CA PRO A 44 5.98 -1.05 -5.02
C PRO A 44 4.50 -1.10 -5.42
N HIS A 45 3.65 -0.48 -4.62
CA HIS A 45 2.20 -0.46 -4.83
C HIS A 45 1.59 0.80 -4.22
N ILE A 46 0.32 1.06 -4.52
CA ILE A 46 -0.48 2.09 -3.85
C ILE A 46 -1.59 1.39 -3.07
N THR A 47 -1.51 1.39 -1.76
CA THR A 47 -2.57 0.86 -0.89
C THR A 47 -3.86 1.66 -1.08
N THR A 48 -4.97 0.96 -1.33
CA THR A 48 -6.31 1.55 -1.39
C THR A 48 -7.12 1.24 -0.14
N LEU A 49 -7.00 0.01 0.41
CA LEU A 49 -7.74 -0.41 1.58
C LEU A 49 -6.99 -1.51 2.34
N GLN A 50 -6.74 -1.31 3.64
CA GLN A 50 -6.26 -2.38 4.53
C GLN A 50 -7.34 -2.73 5.55
N ARG A 51 -7.59 -4.03 5.75
CA ARG A 51 -8.60 -4.54 6.70
C ARG A 51 -8.28 -5.93 7.22
N TYR A 52 -8.79 -6.22 8.42
CA TYR A 52 -8.97 -7.59 8.86
C TYR A 52 -10.28 -8.13 8.34
N VAL A 53 -10.23 -9.25 7.64
CA VAL A 53 -11.42 -9.95 7.16
C VAL A 53 -11.44 -11.37 7.71
N ARG A 54 -12.64 -11.94 7.88
CA ARG A 54 -12.76 -13.35 8.25
C ARG A 54 -12.14 -14.22 7.15
N THR A 55 -11.20 -15.07 7.52
CA THR A 55 -10.49 -15.95 6.57
C THR A 55 -11.46 -16.85 5.79
N ALA A 56 -12.55 -17.26 6.43
CA ALA A 56 -13.60 -18.07 5.78
C ALA A 56 -14.38 -17.32 4.67
N ASP A 57 -14.34 -15.99 4.67
CA ASP A 57 -15.08 -15.13 3.74
C ASP A 57 -14.21 -14.57 2.61
N LEU A 58 -12.96 -15.02 2.46
CA LEU A 58 -12.03 -14.47 1.45
C LEU A 58 -12.60 -14.53 0.02
N ASP A 59 -13.30 -15.61 -0.37
CA ASP A 59 -13.92 -15.70 -1.69
C ASP A 59 -15.00 -14.62 -1.89
N GLN A 60 -15.81 -14.33 -0.86
CA GLN A 60 -16.80 -13.26 -0.92
C GLN A 60 -16.16 -11.87 -0.95
N VAL A 61 -15.01 -11.69 -0.27
CA VAL A 61 -14.20 -10.46 -0.36
C VAL A 61 -13.71 -10.26 -1.80
N TYR A 62 -13.17 -11.32 -2.44
CA TYR A 62 -12.75 -11.24 -3.85
C TYR A 62 -13.90 -10.88 -4.77
N ASP A 63 -15.04 -11.51 -4.61
CA ASP A 63 -16.26 -11.20 -5.39
C ASP A 63 -16.73 -9.75 -5.17
N ALA A 64 -16.59 -9.22 -3.96
CA ALA A 64 -16.95 -7.83 -3.64
C ALA A 64 -15.99 -6.84 -4.31
N VAL A 65 -14.68 -7.10 -4.25
CA VAL A 65 -13.66 -6.30 -4.94
C VAL A 65 -13.89 -6.35 -6.46
N GLU A 66 -14.07 -7.53 -7.05
CA GLU A 66 -14.30 -7.72 -8.48
C GLU A 66 -15.52 -6.92 -8.98
N ARG A 67 -16.63 -6.98 -8.27
CA ARG A 67 -17.84 -6.20 -8.61
C ARG A 67 -17.58 -4.70 -8.53
N THR A 68 -16.81 -4.25 -7.56
CA THR A 68 -16.47 -2.82 -7.42
C THR A 68 -15.56 -2.36 -8.56
N VAL A 69 -14.55 -3.16 -8.91
CA VAL A 69 -13.67 -2.90 -10.06
C VAL A 69 -14.49 -2.84 -11.36
N ALA A 70 -15.35 -3.84 -11.59
CA ALA A 70 -16.19 -3.91 -12.80
C ALA A 70 -17.20 -2.75 -12.92
N ALA A 71 -17.63 -2.17 -11.79
CA ALA A 71 -18.55 -1.04 -11.76
C ALA A 71 -17.86 0.33 -11.84
N THR A 72 -16.53 0.37 -11.81
CA THR A 72 -15.73 1.60 -11.82
C THR A 72 -15.18 1.90 -13.21
N ASP A 73 -15.30 3.15 -13.64
CA ASP A 73 -14.56 3.61 -14.81
C ASP A 73 -13.09 3.81 -14.43
N ILE A 74 -12.29 2.78 -14.66
CA ILE A 74 -10.87 2.77 -14.30
C ILE A 74 -10.09 3.85 -15.07
N SER A 75 -10.51 4.19 -16.30
CA SER A 75 -9.85 5.21 -17.10
C SER A 75 -10.00 6.63 -16.53
N ALA A 76 -10.98 6.83 -15.63
CA ALA A 76 -11.19 8.09 -14.95
C ALA A 76 -10.33 8.24 -13.67
N LEU A 77 -9.68 7.17 -13.19
CA LEU A 77 -8.83 7.22 -12.00
C LEU A 77 -7.50 7.91 -12.31
N SER A 78 -7.19 9.00 -11.61
CA SER A 78 -5.97 9.76 -11.79
C SER A 78 -5.06 9.65 -10.58
N TYR A 79 -3.83 9.19 -10.82
CA TYR A 79 -2.76 9.10 -9.84
C TYR A 79 -1.53 9.83 -10.36
N GLN A 80 -0.99 10.77 -9.60
CA GLN A 80 0.21 11.50 -9.98
C GLN A 80 1.22 11.49 -8.83
N ALA A 81 2.41 10.95 -9.06
CA ALA A 81 3.52 11.08 -8.14
C ALA A 81 4.05 12.52 -8.19
N VAL A 82 4.06 13.21 -7.05
CA VAL A 82 4.31 14.67 -7.00
C VAL A 82 5.57 15.05 -6.22
N ARG A 83 6.08 14.18 -5.38
CA ARG A 83 7.34 14.38 -4.65
C ARG A 83 7.83 13.10 -3.99
N ILE A 84 9.12 13.08 -3.62
CA ILE A 84 9.67 12.12 -2.69
C ILE A 84 9.55 12.74 -1.29
N THR A 85 9.12 11.96 -0.31
CA THR A 85 9.06 12.40 1.08
C THR A 85 9.26 11.19 2.00
N HIS A 86 9.08 11.38 3.29
CA HIS A 86 9.18 10.31 4.27
C HIS A 86 7.96 10.27 5.18
N ALA A 87 7.72 9.12 5.76
CA ALA A 87 6.80 8.95 6.88
C ALA A 87 7.60 8.71 8.16
N ASP A 88 7.14 9.27 9.27
CA ASP A 88 7.68 8.95 10.59
C ASP A 88 6.86 7.81 11.20
N TRP A 89 7.44 6.61 11.17
CA TRP A 89 6.83 5.41 11.78
C TRP A 89 7.42 5.10 13.15
N GLY A 90 8.18 6.07 13.74
CA GLY A 90 8.80 5.91 15.04
C GLY A 90 10.10 5.10 15.05
N PHE A 91 10.69 4.84 13.88
CA PHE A 91 12.02 4.21 13.83
C PHE A 91 13.11 5.20 14.29
N PRO A 92 14.06 4.78 15.12
CA PRO A 92 15.09 5.67 15.62
C PRO A 92 16.08 6.04 14.51
N GLY A 93 16.06 7.30 14.07
CA GLY A 93 17.06 7.87 13.16
C GLY A 93 16.84 7.60 11.67
N TYR A 94 15.83 6.86 11.26
CA TYR A 94 15.48 6.61 9.86
C TYR A 94 13.96 6.45 9.68
N GLY A 95 13.52 6.47 8.44
CA GLY A 95 12.09 6.29 8.13
C GLY A 95 11.85 5.77 6.72
N PRO A 96 10.63 5.32 6.43
CA PRO A 96 10.23 4.96 5.08
C PRO A 96 10.33 6.15 4.14
N THR A 97 10.92 5.91 2.98
CA THR A 97 10.94 6.84 1.85
C THR A 97 9.80 6.49 0.92
N VAL A 98 9.02 7.47 0.55
CA VAL A 98 7.81 7.28 -0.26
C VAL A 98 7.76 8.27 -1.43
N LEU A 99 7.24 7.81 -2.57
CA LEU A 99 6.69 8.67 -3.60
C LEU A 99 5.27 9.05 -3.17
N LEU A 100 5.05 10.32 -2.81
CA LEU A 100 3.73 10.81 -2.48
C LEU A 100 2.91 10.93 -3.77
N VAL A 101 1.69 10.39 -3.75
CA VAL A 101 0.79 10.38 -4.90
C VAL A 101 -0.37 11.32 -4.64
N GLN A 102 -0.66 12.19 -5.57
CA GLN A 102 -1.88 12.98 -5.60
C GLN A 102 -2.95 12.22 -6.38
N VAL A 103 -4.19 12.28 -5.91
CA VAL A 103 -5.33 11.59 -6.51
C VAL A 103 -6.51 12.53 -6.68
N ASP A 104 -7.42 12.16 -7.58
CA ASP A 104 -8.64 12.91 -7.82
C ASP A 104 -9.86 12.37 -7.04
N SER A 105 -11.02 13.00 -7.23
CA SER A 105 -12.26 12.59 -6.58
C SER A 105 -12.77 11.21 -7.04
N HIS A 106 -12.42 10.74 -8.24
CA HIS A 106 -12.81 9.41 -8.72
C HIS A 106 -12.09 8.31 -7.95
N VAL A 107 -10.80 8.51 -7.65
CA VAL A 107 -10.03 7.60 -6.78
C VAL A 107 -10.61 7.56 -5.36
N LEU A 108 -10.97 8.71 -4.80
CA LEU A 108 -11.61 8.76 -3.47
C LEU A 108 -12.95 8.05 -3.46
N ALA A 109 -13.75 8.19 -4.51
CA ALA A 109 -15.01 7.47 -4.66
C ALA A 109 -14.81 5.96 -4.80
N PHE A 110 -13.79 5.54 -5.58
CA PHE A 110 -13.41 4.14 -5.72
C PHE A 110 -12.96 3.54 -4.39
N GLN A 111 -12.11 4.25 -3.64
CA GLN A 111 -11.67 3.85 -2.31
C GLN A 111 -12.86 3.65 -1.35
N ALA A 112 -13.79 4.61 -1.31
CA ALA A 112 -14.97 4.54 -0.45
C ALA A 112 -15.89 3.36 -0.86
N ALA A 113 -16.04 3.11 -2.16
CA ALA A 113 -16.81 1.98 -2.68
C ALA A 113 -16.18 0.63 -2.27
N LEU A 114 -14.86 0.48 -2.38
CA LEU A 114 -14.14 -0.71 -1.92
C LEU A 114 -14.33 -0.93 -0.42
N ALA A 115 -14.16 0.12 0.39
CA ALA A 115 -14.35 0.02 1.83
C ALA A 115 -15.78 -0.44 2.20
N ALA A 116 -16.79 0.12 1.53
CA ALA A 116 -18.18 -0.28 1.73
C ALA A 116 -18.47 -1.71 1.28
N ALA A 117 -17.91 -2.15 0.14
CA ALA A 117 -18.12 -3.49 -0.40
C ALA A 117 -17.48 -4.58 0.47
N VAL A 118 -16.31 -4.30 1.08
CA VAL A 118 -15.59 -5.24 1.96
C VAL A 118 -16.14 -5.23 3.39
N ALA A 119 -16.79 -4.16 3.83
CA ALA A 119 -17.27 -3.97 5.22
C ALA A 119 -18.08 -5.16 5.79
N PRO A 120 -18.94 -5.89 5.05
CA PRO A 120 -19.69 -7.03 5.60
C PRO A 120 -18.82 -8.19 6.08
N PHE A 121 -17.57 -8.29 5.61
CA PHE A 121 -16.64 -9.39 5.87
C PHE A 121 -15.58 -9.03 6.91
N VAL A 122 -15.59 -7.78 7.36
CA VAL A 122 -14.62 -7.23 8.33
C VAL A 122 -14.96 -7.72 9.73
N GLU A 123 -13.90 -8.03 10.48
CA GLU A 123 -14.01 -8.31 11.92
C GLU A 123 -12.82 -7.66 12.65
N ALA A 124 -13.12 -7.03 13.79
CA ALA A 124 -12.14 -6.35 14.62
C ALA A 124 -11.30 -7.34 15.46
N GLY A 125 -10.19 -6.85 16.01
CA GLY A 125 -9.37 -7.63 16.94
C GLY A 125 -8.34 -8.53 16.26
N GLY A 126 -7.85 -8.14 15.07
CA GLY A 126 -6.75 -8.81 14.42
C GLY A 126 -5.49 -8.82 15.30
N THR A 127 -4.68 -9.85 15.13
CA THR A 127 -3.40 -10.04 15.84
C THR A 127 -2.29 -10.36 14.85
N ALA A 128 -1.05 -10.50 15.34
CA ALA A 128 0.08 -10.94 14.52
C ALA A 128 -0.20 -12.22 13.71
N ALA A 129 -1.08 -13.10 14.21
CA ALA A 129 -1.46 -14.32 13.51
C ALA A 129 -2.29 -14.11 12.22
N ALA A 130 -2.80 -12.89 12.02
CA ALA A 130 -3.54 -12.51 10.81
C ALA A 130 -2.62 -12.13 9.63
N PHE A 131 -1.31 -12.03 9.84
CA PHE A 131 -0.31 -11.62 8.86
C PHE A 131 0.51 -12.80 8.35
N VAL A 132 1.14 -12.63 7.19
CA VAL A 132 2.18 -13.55 6.69
C VAL A 132 3.49 -13.21 7.37
N THR A 133 4.19 -14.22 7.88
CA THR A 133 5.51 -14.07 8.48
C THR A 133 6.47 -15.11 7.95
N ASP A 134 7.76 -14.75 7.88
CA ASP A 134 8.84 -15.70 7.70
C ASP A 134 9.22 -16.37 9.05
N PRO A 135 9.90 -17.52 9.02
CA PRO A 135 10.37 -18.15 10.25
C PRO A 135 11.24 -17.21 11.08
N GLY A 136 10.80 -16.90 12.30
CA GLY A 136 11.50 -16.01 13.23
C GLY A 136 11.17 -14.54 13.08
N GLU A 137 10.33 -14.15 12.12
CA GLU A 137 9.83 -12.78 11.98
C GLU A 137 8.76 -12.49 13.03
N THR A 138 8.78 -11.27 13.56
CA THR A 138 7.77 -10.77 14.49
C THR A 138 7.03 -9.61 13.83
N ILE A 139 5.71 -9.64 13.86
CA ILE A 139 4.88 -8.53 13.38
C ILE A 139 4.92 -7.38 14.38
N GLU A 140 5.28 -6.20 13.90
CA GLU A 140 5.31 -5.00 14.71
C GLU A 140 3.91 -4.61 15.21
N PRO A 141 3.74 -4.27 16.50
CA PRO A 141 2.44 -3.87 17.02
C PRO A 141 1.80 -2.71 16.28
N THR A 142 2.61 -1.78 15.77
CA THR A 142 2.14 -0.59 15.03
C THR A 142 1.38 -0.94 13.78
N ILE A 143 1.76 -2.00 13.03
CA ILE A 143 1.01 -2.40 11.84
C ILE A 143 -0.30 -3.10 12.19
N ILE A 144 -0.35 -3.81 13.33
CA ILE A 144 -1.60 -4.42 13.81
C ILE A 144 -2.63 -3.34 14.11
N ASP A 145 -2.23 -2.32 14.86
CA ASP A 145 -3.08 -1.18 15.20
C ASP A 145 -3.46 -0.35 13.96
N TRP A 146 -2.53 -0.21 13.00
CA TRP A 146 -2.75 0.52 11.77
C TRP A 146 -3.85 -0.11 10.91
N VAL A 147 -3.83 -1.43 10.70
CA VAL A 147 -4.86 -2.13 9.91
C VAL A 147 -6.24 -1.99 10.55
N GLU A 148 -6.33 -2.03 11.89
CA GLU A 148 -7.57 -1.79 12.63
C GLU A 148 -8.08 -0.37 12.42
N ALA A 149 -7.18 0.62 12.48
CA ALA A 149 -7.49 2.04 12.38
C ALA A 149 -7.51 2.58 10.93
N TYR A 150 -7.24 1.75 9.91
CA TYR A 150 -7.07 2.22 8.52
C TYR A 150 -8.26 3.03 8.01
N VAL A 151 -9.48 2.50 8.13
CA VAL A 151 -10.67 3.17 7.56
C VAL A 151 -10.93 4.54 8.19
N PRO A 152 -10.96 4.72 9.52
CA PRO A 152 -11.15 6.03 10.09
C PRO A 152 -10.04 7.04 9.76
N ASN A 153 -8.83 6.57 9.47
CA ASN A 153 -7.67 7.45 9.26
C ASN A 153 -7.32 7.69 7.78
N GLN A 154 -7.76 6.81 6.87
CA GLN A 154 -7.32 6.83 5.47
C GLN A 154 -8.46 6.91 4.45
N ILE A 155 -9.74 6.82 4.85
CA ILE A 155 -10.84 6.92 3.88
C ILE A 155 -11.34 8.35 3.77
N GLY A 156 -11.43 8.83 2.53
CA GLY A 156 -12.05 10.10 2.16
C GLY A 156 -11.09 11.26 2.02
N GLU A 157 -11.64 12.40 1.58
CA GLU A 157 -10.90 13.62 1.32
C GLU A 157 -10.22 14.15 2.59
N GLY A 158 -8.96 14.54 2.45
CA GLY A 158 -8.14 15.07 3.56
C GLY A 158 -7.55 14.00 4.50
N ASN A 159 -7.99 12.75 4.40
CA ASN A 159 -7.46 11.65 5.20
C ASN A 159 -6.54 10.73 4.38
N TYR A 160 -6.91 10.47 3.12
CA TYR A 160 -6.15 9.56 2.27
C TYR A 160 -4.79 10.14 1.88
N LEU A 161 -3.73 9.40 2.20
CA LEU A 161 -2.35 9.73 1.86
C LEU A 161 -1.75 8.64 0.97
N PRO A 162 -2.18 8.55 -0.30
CA PRO A 162 -1.68 7.53 -1.20
C PRO A 162 -0.19 7.74 -1.49
N HIS A 163 0.56 6.66 -1.49
CA HIS A 163 1.99 6.69 -1.72
C HIS A 163 2.51 5.34 -2.25
N ILE A 164 3.70 5.38 -2.83
CA ILE A 164 4.48 4.18 -3.16
C ILE A 164 5.69 4.16 -2.25
N THR A 165 5.80 3.18 -1.37
CA THR A 165 6.99 2.99 -0.54
C THR A 165 8.16 2.51 -1.41
N VAL A 166 9.29 3.21 -1.32
CA VAL A 166 10.46 2.96 -2.16
C VAL A 166 11.72 2.59 -1.38
N GLY A 167 11.61 2.36 -0.08
CA GLY A 167 12.72 1.96 0.77
C GLY A 167 12.73 2.70 2.10
N VAL A 168 13.89 2.71 2.75
CA VAL A 168 14.15 3.45 3.98
C VAL A 168 15.43 4.25 3.84
N ALA A 169 15.50 5.40 4.51
CA ALA A 169 16.71 6.21 4.57
C ALA A 169 16.84 6.90 5.93
N THR A 170 18.05 7.39 6.25
CA THR A 170 18.26 8.19 7.44
C THR A 170 17.51 9.51 7.34
N PHE A 171 17.10 10.10 8.47
CA PHE A 171 16.42 11.40 8.43
C PHE A 171 17.31 12.53 7.87
N ASP A 172 18.62 12.42 7.95
CA ASP A 172 19.52 13.42 7.37
C ASP A 172 19.54 13.33 5.83
N ASP A 173 19.57 12.11 5.27
CA ASP A 173 19.45 11.92 3.82
C ASP A 173 18.06 12.31 3.31
N LEU A 174 17.01 11.98 4.07
CA LEU A 174 15.63 12.33 3.74
C LEU A 174 15.42 13.85 3.64
N LYS A 175 16.05 14.65 4.50
CA LYS A 175 16.02 16.12 4.39
C LYS A 175 16.65 16.63 3.08
N ILE A 176 17.70 15.94 2.62
CA ILE A 176 18.38 16.28 1.35
C ILE A 176 17.46 15.92 0.18
N ILE A 177 16.91 14.71 0.19
CA ILE A 177 16.04 14.18 -0.87
C ILE A 177 14.76 15.01 -0.99
N ASP A 178 14.11 15.35 0.14
CA ASP A 178 12.86 16.12 0.17
C ASP A 178 13.04 17.58 -0.32
N ALA A 179 14.29 18.11 -0.25
CA ALA A 179 14.62 19.45 -0.72
C ALA A 179 14.97 19.51 -2.23
N GLU A 180 15.12 18.36 -2.90
CA GLU A 180 15.48 18.33 -4.32
C GLU A 180 14.27 18.57 -5.22
N PRO A 181 14.48 19.15 -6.41
CA PRO A 181 13.45 19.24 -7.42
C PRO A 181 12.93 17.84 -7.80
N PHE A 182 11.62 17.71 -7.92
CA PHE A 182 10.98 16.48 -8.34
C PHE A 182 10.12 16.72 -9.59
N ASP A 183 10.39 15.96 -10.65
CA ASP A 183 9.57 15.99 -11.86
C ASP A 183 8.36 15.07 -11.64
N ALA A 184 7.19 15.68 -11.43
CA ALA A 184 5.94 14.94 -11.25
C ALA A 184 5.64 14.07 -12.49
N PHE A 185 5.05 12.88 -12.25
CA PHE A 185 4.69 11.95 -13.32
C PHE A 185 3.40 11.21 -13.00
N ASP A 186 2.67 10.83 -14.04
CA ASP A 186 1.45 10.06 -13.90
C ASP A 186 1.78 8.59 -13.60
N VAL A 187 0.96 7.97 -12.74
CA VAL A 187 1.04 6.54 -12.40
C VAL A 187 -0.21 5.88 -12.95
N HIS A 188 -0.04 4.92 -13.87
CA HIS A 188 -1.16 4.23 -14.48
C HIS A 188 -1.39 2.87 -13.79
N PRO A 189 -2.61 2.61 -13.30
CA PRO A 189 -2.98 1.32 -12.75
C PRO A 189 -2.89 0.22 -13.83
N THR A 190 -2.18 -0.88 -13.54
CA THR A 190 -2.13 -2.06 -14.42
C THR A 190 -3.01 -3.19 -13.94
N SER A 191 -3.22 -3.27 -12.64
CA SER A 191 -4.15 -4.20 -12.00
C SER A 191 -4.61 -3.66 -10.65
N ILE A 192 -5.72 -4.22 -10.17
CA ILE A 192 -6.12 -4.16 -8.77
C ILE A 192 -5.81 -5.53 -8.18
N SER A 193 -5.15 -5.55 -7.02
CA SER A 193 -4.76 -6.80 -6.38
C SER A 193 -5.17 -6.84 -4.91
N VAL A 194 -5.40 -8.04 -4.41
CA VAL A 194 -5.56 -8.31 -2.97
C VAL A 194 -4.35 -9.11 -2.52
N TYR A 195 -3.65 -8.58 -1.54
CA TYR A 195 -2.52 -9.25 -0.90
C TYR A 195 -2.83 -9.60 0.55
N HIS A 196 -2.24 -10.67 1.03
CA HIS A 196 -2.09 -10.95 2.44
C HIS A 196 -0.92 -10.11 2.94
N LEU A 197 -1.18 -9.26 3.93
CA LEU A 197 -0.19 -8.36 4.50
C LEU A 197 0.91 -9.10 5.24
N GLY A 198 2.13 -8.62 5.08
CA GLY A 198 3.27 -8.92 5.95
C GLY A 198 3.56 -7.80 6.92
N ASN A 199 4.72 -7.87 7.57
CA ASN A 199 5.19 -6.85 8.49
C ASN A 199 5.35 -5.49 7.77
N ASN A 200 5.22 -4.39 8.50
CA ASN A 200 5.33 -3.01 7.99
C ASN A 200 4.38 -2.69 6.81
N GLY A 201 3.25 -3.43 6.67
CA GLY A 201 2.29 -3.18 5.59
C GLY A 201 2.74 -3.67 4.22
N THR A 202 3.71 -4.58 4.15
CA THR A 202 4.18 -5.12 2.87
C THR A 202 3.12 -5.99 2.20
N ALA A 203 3.01 -5.87 0.87
CA ALA A 203 2.20 -6.75 0.01
C ALA A 203 2.91 -8.11 -0.12
N ARG A 204 2.78 -8.98 0.92
CA ARG A 204 3.64 -10.14 1.11
C ARG A 204 3.27 -11.34 0.27
N LYS A 205 1.99 -11.62 0.13
CA LYS A 205 1.50 -12.77 -0.62
C LYS A 205 0.29 -12.39 -1.46
N LEU A 206 0.43 -12.52 -2.76
CA LEU A 206 -0.69 -12.30 -3.68
C LEU A 206 -1.80 -13.34 -3.39
N LEU A 207 -3.01 -12.87 -3.19
CA LEU A 207 -4.21 -13.69 -3.03
C LEU A 207 -5.05 -13.68 -4.30
N LYS A 208 -5.27 -12.51 -4.91
CA LYS A 208 -6.06 -12.33 -6.13
C LYS A 208 -5.63 -11.08 -6.88
N THR A 209 -5.74 -11.10 -8.22
CA THR A 209 -5.49 -9.93 -9.06
C THR A 209 -6.51 -9.84 -10.19
N TRP A 210 -6.84 -8.62 -10.58
CA TRP A 210 -7.70 -8.29 -11.72
C TRP A 210 -6.90 -7.35 -12.64
N PRO A 211 -6.35 -7.86 -13.76
CA PRO A 211 -5.70 -7.02 -14.76
C PRO A 211 -6.68 -5.99 -15.31
N LEU A 212 -6.21 -4.76 -15.45
CA LEU A 212 -6.98 -3.67 -16.04
C LEU A 212 -6.64 -3.60 -17.52
N THR A 213 -7.65 -3.74 -18.38
CA THR A 213 -7.47 -3.52 -19.81
C THR A 213 -7.49 -2.02 -20.09
N THR A 214 -6.36 -1.49 -20.52
CA THR A 214 -6.24 -0.14 -21.09
C THR A 214 -6.90 -0.07 -22.47
#